data_d74c84b6921f0081b92ed90b37e94c33
#
_entry.id   d74c84b6921f0081b92ed90b37e94c33
#
_cell.length_a   1.000
_cell.length_b   1.000
_cell.length_c   1.000
_cell.angle_alpha   90.00
_cell.angle_beta   90.00
_cell.angle_gamma   90.00
#
_symmetry.space_group_name_H-M   'P 1'
#
loop_
_entity.id
_entity.type
_entity.pdbx_description
1 polymer ?
#
loop_
_entity_poly.entity_id
_entity_poly.type
_entity_poly.pdbx_seq_one_letter_code
_entity_poly.pdbx_strand_id
1 'polypeptide(L)'
;TNPVYLKELLDSLQEQSYPYWELLLADAGGEDSMEQAVRERKDDRIRYIRLEANEGIAGNTNAAICRASGRYIGLLDHDDVLTPDALYEMAHALKEKEKRGIHPIFLYSDEDKWDGEDSYYEPHHKLDFNLDLLLSNNYICHFLVMEASLMKRLLLRPGFDGAQDYDLVLRASADVLRDKAEELCVHIPKVLYHWRCHKESTASNPASKTYAYEAGRRALEDFAKNQGWNVRIHDTRHLGFYRMEFLPDVLSQRKDIAAAAGPLPSVKGKLISGIYDTDRQGNTKMRYQGLRRSFSGYMHRAVLQQDVETADIRTMQVSPQWQSALDHALQKIREGADPIQTSIHLCKEMRKEGFRILWDPCRKEGTH
;
A
#
# COMPACT_ATOMS: atom_id res chain seq x y z
N THR A 1 21.25 16.49 5.11
CA THR A 1 21.50 15.01 5.11
C THR A 1 22.71 14.71 5.98
N ASN A 2 22.63 13.64 6.80
CA ASN A 2 23.76 13.18 7.58
C ASN A 2 24.76 12.46 6.66
N PRO A 3 26.05 12.84 6.59
CA PRO A 3 27.03 12.20 5.72
C PRO A 3 27.22 10.71 5.99
N VAL A 4 27.05 10.25 7.23
CA VAL A 4 27.13 8.83 7.60
C VAL A 4 26.01 8.05 6.94
N TYR A 5 24.76 8.55 6.99
CA TYR A 5 23.61 7.90 6.40
C TYR A 5 23.74 7.83 4.87
N LEU A 6 24.17 8.92 4.25
CA LEU A 6 24.44 8.90 2.82
C LEU A 6 25.50 7.87 2.45
N LYS A 7 26.56 7.73 3.25
CA LYS A 7 27.58 6.72 3.01
C LYS A 7 27.01 5.31 3.02
N GLU A 8 26.20 4.97 4.02
CA GLU A 8 25.58 3.66 4.16
C GLU A 8 24.58 3.36 3.03
N LEU A 9 23.77 4.36 2.62
CA LEU A 9 22.94 4.26 1.42
C LEU A 9 23.77 3.93 0.18
N LEU A 10 24.86 4.66 -0.07
CA LEU A 10 25.73 4.44 -1.22
C LEU A 10 26.41 3.08 -1.18
N ASP A 11 26.81 2.60 0.01
CA ASP A 11 27.37 1.25 0.21
C ASP A 11 26.30 0.21 -0.18
N SER A 12 25.07 0.33 0.30
CA SER A 12 23.98 -0.60 -0.01
C SER A 12 23.64 -0.68 -1.50
N LEU A 13 23.81 0.42 -2.23
CA LEU A 13 23.61 0.45 -3.68
C LEU A 13 24.78 -0.17 -4.44
N GLN A 14 26.03 0.06 -4.02
CA GLN A 14 27.20 -0.55 -4.65
C GLN A 14 27.26 -2.07 -4.45
N GLU A 15 26.67 -2.57 -3.36
CA GLU A 15 26.54 -4.00 -3.03
C GLU A 15 25.39 -4.70 -3.78
N GLN A 16 24.58 -3.98 -4.56
CA GLN A 16 23.48 -4.59 -5.29
C GLN A 16 23.96 -5.65 -6.29
N SER A 17 23.37 -6.84 -6.21
CA SER A 17 23.66 -7.96 -7.11
C SER A 17 23.19 -7.73 -8.56
N TYR A 18 22.24 -6.82 -8.77
CA TYR A 18 21.80 -6.39 -10.09
C TYR A 18 22.60 -5.19 -10.58
N PRO A 19 23.33 -5.26 -11.70
CA PRO A 19 24.28 -4.22 -12.08
C PRO A 19 23.70 -3.04 -12.87
N TYR A 20 22.47 -3.16 -13.42
CA TYR A 20 21.90 -2.18 -14.36
C TYR A 20 20.98 -1.20 -13.64
N TRP A 21 21.60 -0.26 -12.94
CA TRP A 21 20.91 0.83 -12.22
C TRP A 21 21.68 2.15 -12.32
N GLU A 22 21.01 3.25 -12.11
CA GLU A 22 21.57 4.55 -11.83
C GLU A 22 20.98 5.12 -10.55
N LEU A 23 21.77 5.86 -9.77
CA LEU A 23 21.32 6.68 -8.67
C LEU A 23 21.36 8.15 -9.10
N LEU A 24 20.27 8.87 -8.89
CA LEU A 24 20.18 10.31 -9.04
C LEU A 24 20.00 10.94 -7.65
N LEU A 25 21.07 11.49 -7.10
CA LEU A 25 21.08 12.17 -5.82
C LEU A 25 20.84 13.66 -6.03
N ALA A 26 19.62 14.12 -5.79
CA ALA A 26 19.25 15.53 -5.85
C ALA A 26 19.50 16.23 -4.51
N ASP A 27 20.36 17.22 -4.48
CA ASP A 27 20.73 17.94 -3.27
C ASP A 27 20.49 19.45 -3.41
N ALA A 28 19.66 19.97 -2.50
CA ALA A 28 19.37 21.40 -2.35
C ALA A 28 20.09 22.05 -1.15
N GLY A 29 20.93 21.28 -0.45
CA GLY A 29 21.63 21.76 0.76
C GLY A 29 22.84 22.67 0.45
N GLY A 30 23.40 22.54 -0.75
CA GLY A 30 24.50 23.39 -1.22
C GLY A 30 25.85 23.13 -0.53
N GLU A 31 25.98 22.10 0.29
CA GLU A 31 27.23 21.71 0.93
C GLU A 31 28.06 20.82 0.02
N ASP A 32 29.36 21.13 -0.14
CA ASP A 32 30.25 20.35 -0.99
C ASP A 32 30.54 18.94 -0.46
N SER A 33 30.26 18.68 0.81
CA SER A 33 30.46 17.40 1.49
C SER A 33 29.70 16.25 0.83
N MET A 34 28.46 16.50 0.39
CA MET A 34 27.62 15.48 -0.29
C MET A 34 28.15 15.16 -1.70
N GLU A 35 28.52 16.18 -2.46
CA GLU A 35 29.13 16.02 -3.77
C GLU A 35 30.46 15.28 -3.67
N GLN A 36 31.28 15.60 -2.66
CA GLN A 36 32.54 14.93 -2.42
C GLN A 36 32.31 13.43 -2.07
N ALA A 37 31.37 13.12 -1.21
CA ALA A 37 31.03 11.74 -0.86
C ALA A 37 30.63 10.90 -2.07
N VAL A 38 29.90 11.49 -3.01
CA VAL A 38 29.55 10.82 -4.28
C VAL A 38 30.78 10.63 -5.17
N ARG A 39 31.60 11.67 -5.34
CA ARG A 39 32.82 11.62 -6.17
C ARG A 39 33.83 10.58 -5.67
N GLU A 40 33.95 10.40 -4.36
CA GLU A 40 34.85 9.41 -3.75
C GLU A 40 34.48 7.96 -4.08
N ARG A 41 33.18 7.70 -4.43
CA ARG A 41 32.71 6.36 -4.83
C ARG A 41 33.29 5.84 -6.14
N LYS A 42 33.65 6.73 -7.05
CA LYS A 42 34.18 6.39 -8.40
C LYS A 42 33.29 5.39 -9.15
N ASP A 43 31.98 5.59 -9.05
CA ASP A 43 30.97 4.74 -9.69
C ASP A 43 30.13 5.62 -10.62
N ASP A 44 30.26 5.41 -11.92
CA ASP A 44 29.60 6.21 -12.97
C ASP A 44 28.05 6.06 -12.94
N ARG A 45 27.54 5.06 -12.22
CA ARG A 45 26.09 4.87 -12.01
C ARG A 45 25.52 5.86 -11.00
N ILE A 46 26.36 6.53 -10.19
CA ILE A 46 25.95 7.48 -9.16
C ILE A 46 26.14 8.90 -9.68
N ARG A 47 25.05 9.63 -9.83
CA ARG A 47 25.02 10.99 -10.38
C ARG A 47 24.52 11.98 -9.34
N TYR A 48 25.38 12.92 -8.96
CA TYR A 48 25.01 14.03 -8.11
C TYR A 48 24.37 15.17 -8.91
N ILE A 49 23.25 15.69 -8.42
CA ILE A 49 22.49 16.79 -9.01
C ILE A 49 22.38 17.92 -7.97
N ARG A 50 23.20 18.96 -8.15
CA ARG A 50 23.05 20.17 -7.35
C ARG A 50 21.82 20.94 -7.82
N LEU A 51 20.90 21.24 -6.91
CA LEU A 51 19.72 22.04 -7.17
C LEU A 51 19.99 23.50 -6.84
N GLU A 52 19.41 24.43 -7.62
CA GLU A 52 19.57 25.87 -7.43
C GLU A 52 18.78 26.40 -6.22
N ALA A 53 17.67 25.72 -5.91
CA ALA A 53 16.79 26.07 -4.81
C ALA A 53 16.21 24.82 -4.14
N ASN A 54 15.83 24.93 -2.87
CA ASN A 54 15.11 23.91 -2.16
C ASN A 54 13.59 24.09 -2.39
N GLU A 55 13.02 23.22 -3.23
CA GLU A 55 11.61 23.21 -3.59
C GLU A 55 10.78 22.21 -2.75
N GLY A 56 11.29 21.81 -1.58
CA GLY A 56 10.65 20.82 -0.72
C GLY A 56 10.90 19.38 -1.21
N ILE A 57 10.31 18.42 -0.50
CA ILE A 57 10.53 16.99 -0.78
C ILE A 57 10.08 16.65 -2.22
N ALA A 58 8.87 17.03 -2.57
CA ALA A 58 8.31 16.72 -3.88
C ALA A 58 9.08 17.40 -5.02
N GLY A 59 9.40 18.69 -4.90
CA GLY A 59 10.11 19.46 -5.93
C GLY A 59 11.52 18.91 -6.17
N ASN A 60 12.28 18.69 -5.10
CA ASN A 60 13.64 18.15 -5.20
C ASN A 60 13.66 16.75 -5.82
N THR A 61 12.72 15.87 -5.42
CA THR A 61 12.60 14.52 -5.98
C THR A 61 12.18 14.57 -7.45
N ASN A 62 11.26 15.46 -7.83
CA ASN A 62 10.84 15.63 -9.22
C ASN A 62 12.00 16.04 -10.13
N ALA A 63 12.95 16.85 -9.64
CA ALA A 63 14.13 17.21 -10.39
C ALA A 63 14.99 15.99 -10.77
N ALA A 64 15.06 14.98 -9.87
CA ALA A 64 15.70 13.70 -10.17
C ALA A 64 14.84 12.84 -11.11
N ILE A 65 13.54 12.69 -10.83
CA ILE A 65 12.61 11.91 -11.67
C ILE A 65 12.67 12.33 -13.13
N CYS A 66 12.66 13.64 -13.41
CA CYS A 66 12.73 14.16 -14.77
C CYS A 66 14.04 13.80 -15.50
N ARG A 67 15.14 13.60 -14.76
CA ARG A 67 16.45 13.27 -15.31
C ARG A 67 16.74 11.76 -15.37
N ALA A 68 15.88 10.94 -14.80
CA ALA A 68 16.03 9.49 -14.81
C ALA A 68 15.94 8.94 -16.25
N SER A 69 16.82 8.01 -16.58
CA SER A 69 16.90 7.34 -17.89
C SER A 69 16.38 5.90 -17.85
N GLY A 70 16.27 5.31 -16.67
CA GLY A 70 15.78 3.95 -16.46
C GLY A 70 14.32 3.78 -16.88
N ARG A 71 13.94 2.55 -17.22
CA ARG A 71 12.56 2.19 -17.56
C ARG A 71 11.63 2.18 -16.34
N TYR A 72 12.19 1.94 -15.17
CA TYR A 72 11.52 2.01 -13.87
C TYR A 72 12.30 2.93 -12.94
N ILE A 73 11.63 3.60 -12.04
CA ILE A 73 12.18 4.53 -11.05
C ILE A 73 11.80 4.03 -9.67
N GLY A 74 12.79 3.79 -8.81
CA GLY A 74 12.61 3.51 -7.39
C GLY A 74 12.78 4.78 -6.55
N LEU A 75 11.93 4.96 -5.53
CA LEU A 75 12.09 6.02 -4.54
C LEU A 75 12.85 5.47 -3.34
N LEU A 76 13.93 6.14 -2.97
CA LEU A 76 14.81 5.73 -1.88
C LEU A 76 15.14 6.95 -1.02
N ASP A 77 14.85 6.90 0.26
CA ASP A 77 15.16 7.95 1.20
C ASP A 77 16.66 7.96 1.53
N HIS A 78 17.21 9.15 1.74
CA HIS A 78 18.66 9.37 1.84
C HIS A 78 19.30 8.83 3.12
N ASP A 79 18.50 8.38 4.07
CA ASP A 79 18.89 7.82 5.36
C ASP A 79 18.59 6.32 5.52
N ASP A 80 18.01 5.71 4.48
CA ASP A 80 17.64 4.30 4.44
C ASP A 80 18.60 3.45 3.60
N VAL A 81 18.44 2.13 3.67
CA VAL A 81 19.28 1.20 2.91
C VAL A 81 18.46 0.06 2.30
N LEU A 82 18.98 -0.49 1.20
CA LEU A 82 18.40 -1.65 0.52
C LEU A 82 19.15 -2.93 0.90
N THR A 83 18.45 -4.08 0.86
CA THR A 83 19.13 -5.39 0.90
C THR A 83 19.95 -5.60 -0.37
N PRO A 84 21.04 -6.41 -0.36
CA PRO A 84 21.91 -6.60 -1.54
C PRO A 84 21.21 -7.21 -2.77
N ASP A 85 20.06 -7.85 -2.59
CA ASP A 85 19.26 -8.46 -3.67
C ASP A 85 18.03 -7.62 -4.08
N ALA A 86 17.82 -6.45 -3.50
CA ALA A 86 16.60 -5.66 -3.70
C ALA A 86 16.32 -5.35 -5.18
N LEU A 87 17.29 -4.81 -5.89
CA LEU A 87 17.14 -4.48 -7.32
C LEU A 87 17.03 -5.73 -8.20
N TYR A 88 17.69 -6.84 -7.81
CA TYR A 88 17.54 -8.11 -8.51
C TYR A 88 16.13 -8.66 -8.39
N GLU A 89 15.55 -8.65 -7.20
CA GLU A 89 14.18 -9.14 -6.97
C GLU A 89 13.14 -8.31 -7.73
N MET A 90 13.30 -6.98 -7.77
CA MET A 90 12.47 -6.08 -8.57
C MET A 90 12.57 -6.42 -10.06
N ALA A 91 13.79 -6.52 -10.61
CA ALA A 91 14.03 -6.84 -12.01
C ALA A 91 13.55 -8.27 -12.38
N HIS A 92 13.73 -9.23 -11.47
CA HIS A 92 13.26 -10.60 -11.65
C HIS A 92 11.72 -10.66 -11.72
N ALA A 93 11.03 -10.01 -10.79
CA ALA A 93 9.57 -9.94 -10.78
C ALA A 93 9.01 -9.30 -12.05
N LEU A 94 9.62 -8.19 -12.51
CA LEU A 94 9.29 -7.56 -13.79
C LEU A 94 9.41 -8.54 -14.95
N LYS A 95 10.55 -9.20 -15.07
CA LYS A 95 10.81 -10.17 -16.14
C LYS A 95 9.80 -11.32 -16.15
N GLU A 96 9.45 -11.85 -14.99
CA GLU A 96 8.46 -12.94 -14.88
C GLU A 96 7.04 -12.49 -15.28
N LYS A 97 6.64 -11.27 -14.97
CA LYS A 97 5.36 -10.70 -15.41
C LYS A 97 5.35 -10.45 -16.92
N GLU A 98 6.42 -9.89 -17.47
CA GLU A 98 6.56 -9.61 -18.90
C GLU A 98 6.53 -10.87 -19.77
N LYS A 99 7.09 -11.98 -19.32
CA LYS A 99 6.95 -13.28 -19.99
C LYS A 99 5.49 -13.71 -20.17
N ARG A 100 4.59 -13.20 -19.34
CA ARG A 100 3.14 -13.44 -19.41
C ARG A 100 2.39 -12.33 -20.16
N GLY A 101 3.11 -11.36 -20.75
CA GLY A 101 2.52 -10.21 -21.43
C GLY A 101 1.96 -9.15 -20.48
N ILE A 102 2.29 -9.21 -19.19
CA ILE A 102 1.87 -8.24 -18.18
C ILE A 102 2.98 -7.21 -18.00
N HIS A 103 2.66 -5.94 -18.13
CA HIS A 103 3.59 -4.83 -17.94
C HIS A 103 3.24 -4.09 -16.64
N PRO A 104 3.91 -4.40 -15.51
CA PRO A 104 3.61 -3.77 -14.23
C PRO A 104 3.77 -2.25 -14.29
N ILE A 105 2.82 -1.53 -13.70
CA ILE A 105 2.90 -0.07 -13.54
C ILE A 105 3.68 0.33 -12.30
N PHE A 106 3.58 -0.47 -11.23
CA PHE A 106 4.47 -0.35 -10.08
C PHE A 106 4.65 -1.69 -9.35
N LEU A 107 5.77 -1.78 -8.64
CA LEU A 107 6.11 -2.87 -7.75
C LEU A 107 6.41 -2.31 -6.36
N TYR A 108 6.23 -3.13 -5.34
CA TYR A 108 6.60 -2.79 -3.97
C TYR A 108 6.99 -4.05 -3.19
N SER A 109 7.83 -3.86 -2.17
CA SER A 109 8.28 -4.95 -1.31
C SER A 109 7.79 -4.80 0.12
N ASP A 110 8.06 -5.83 0.93
CA ASP A 110 8.04 -5.70 2.38
C ASP A 110 9.20 -4.81 2.84
N GLU A 111 9.09 -4.31 4.06
CA GLU A 111 10.08 -3.47 4.72
C GLU A 111 10.20 -3.86 6.19
N ASP A 112 11.27 -3.44 6.84
CA ASP A 112 11.40 -3.47 8.29
C ASP A 112 12.00 -2.17 8.82
N LYS A 113 12.15 -2.08 10.11
CA LYS A 113 12.83 -0.98 10.77
C LYS A 113 14.25 -1.37 11.12
N TRP A 114 15.16 -0.41 11.02
CA TRP A 114 16.57 -0.56 11.35
C TRP A 114 17.02 0.53 12.33
N ASP A 115 17.75 0.14 13.39
CA ASP A 115 18.26 1.10 14.39
C ASP A 115 19.49 1.89 13.92
N GLY A 116 20.01 1.58 12.73
CA GLY A 116 21.24 2.18 12.20
C GLY A 116 22.51 1.45 12.61
N GLU A 117 22.40 0.33 13.33
CA GLU A 117 23.48 -0.53 13.79
C GLU A 117 23.22 -1.97 13.35
N ASP A 118 23.00 -2.89 14.29
CA ASP A 118 22.90 -4.32 14.01
C ASP A 118 21.49 -4.89 14.12
N SER A 119 20.46 -4.08 14.47
CA SER A 119 19.13 -4.59 14.80
C SER A 119 18.08 -4.22 13.77
N TYR A 120 17.47 -5.25 13.16
CA TYR A 120 16.29 -5.14 12.30
C TYR A 120 15.07 -5.62 13.10
N TYR A 121 13.98 -4.85 13.07
CA TYR A 121 12.79 -5.13 13.87
C TYR A 121 11.49 -4.65 13.22
N GLU A 122 10.37 -5.08 13.76
CA GLU A 122 9.03 -4.74 13.28
C GLU A 122 8.85 -4.92 11.75
N PRO A 123 9.12 -6.14 11.20
CA PRO A 123 8.92 -6.36 9.77
C PRO A 123 7.46 -6.09 9.38
N HIS A 124 7.28 -5.34 8.30
CA HIS A 124 5.98 -5.08 7.70
C HIS A 124 5.78 -6.00 6.50
N HIS A 125 5.17 -7.18 6.76
CA HIS A 125 4.71 -8.07 5.69
C HIS A 125 3.43 -7.53 5.08
N LYS A 126 3.54 -7.03 3.87
CA LYS A 126 2.45 -6.35 3.16
C LYS A 126 1.49 -7.38 2.54
N LEU A 127 0.35 -6.92 2.10
CA LEU A 127 -0.57 -7.72 1.28
C LEU A 127 -0.27 -7.46 -0.19
N ASP A 128 -0.70 -8.38 -1.06
CA ASP A 128 -0.86 -8.09 -2.47
C ASP A 128 -1.75 -6.85 -2.63
N PHE A 129 -1.77 -6.25 -3.82
CA PHE A 129 -2.48 -4.99 -4.02
C PHE A 129 -3.92 -5.06 -3.53
N ASN A 130 -4.27 -4.17 -2.62
CA ASN A 130 -5.54 -4.10 -1.92
C ASN A 130 -5.97 -2.64 -1.85
N LEU A 131 -6.85 -2.23 -2.76
CA LEU A 131 -7.23 -0.84 -2.89
C LEU A 131 -7.88 -0.30 -1.62
N ASP A 132 -8.81 -1.03 -1.00
CA ASP A 132 -9.52 -0.54 0.17
C ASP A 132 -8.62 -0.47 1.41
N LEU A 133 -7.59 -1.31 1.51
CA LEU A 133 -6.54 -1.14 2.49
C LEU A 133 -5.66 0.09 2.16
N LEU A 134 -5.35 0.32 0.88
CA LEU A 134 -4.63 1.53 0.46
C LEU A 134 -5.45 2.79 0.75
N LEU A 135 -6.77 2.76 0.61
CA LEU A 135 -7.67 3.86 1.02
C LEU A 135 -7.75 4.04 2.55
N SER A 136 -7.19 3.11 3.32
CA SER A 136 -7.13 3.20 4.77
C SER A 136 -5.77 3.60 5.32
N ASN A 137 -4.68 3.39 4.60
CA ASN A 137 -3.32 3.82 4.96
C ASN A 137 -2.34 3.60 3.81
N ASN A 138 -1.21 4.32 3.84
CA ASN A 138 -0.10 4.11 2.89
C ASN A 138 0.71 2.86 3.27
N TYR A 139 0.16 1.65 3.03
CA TYR A 139 0.89 0.42 3.35
C TYR A 139 1.96 0.05 2.32
N ILE A 140 1.92 0.63 1.12
CA ILE A 140 2.88 0.36 0.04
C ILE A 140 4.24 1.00 0.34
N CYS A 141 4.27 2.28 0.68
CA CYS A 141 5.38 3.13 1.12
C CYS A 141 6.75 2.74 0.53
N HIS A 142 7.53 1.91 1.17
CA HIS A 142 8.86 1.47 0.77
C HIS A 142 8.88 -0.05 0.47
N PHE A 143 9.64 -0.61 -0.42
CA PHE A 143 10.36 0.03 -1.51
C PHE A 143 9.44 0.13 -2.73
N LEU A 144 9.09 1.33 -3.15
CA LEU A 144 8.23 1.58 -4.32
C LEU A 144 9.09 1.73 -5.57
N VAL A 145 8.78 0.95 -6.60
CA VAL A 145 9.37 1.04 -7.94
C VAL A 145 8.25 1.19 -8.96
N MET A 146 8.24 2.28 -9.72
CA MET A 146 7.18 2.63 -10.66
C MET A 146 7.71 2.77 -12.08
N GLU A 147 6.89 2.45 -13.07
CA GLU A 147 7.19 2.65 -14.48
C GLU A 147 7.48 4.13 -14.75
N ALA A 148 8.61 4.40 -15.43
CA ALA A 148 9.17 5.75 -15.54
C ALA A 148 8.27 6.73 -16.30
N SER A 149 7.57 6.28 -17.34
CA SER A 149 6.65 7.13 -18.09
C SER A 149 5.45 7.55 -17.23
N LEU A 150 4.94 6.64 -16.42
CA LEU A 150 3.86 6.91 -15.47
C LEU A 150 4.34 7.88 -14.37
N MET A 151 5.49 7.61 -13.75
CA MET A 151 6.01 8.47 -12.68
C MET A 151 6.32 9.89 -13.20
N LYS A 152 6.90 10.02 -14.39
CA LYS A 152 7.16 11.33 -15.03
C LYS A 152 5.90 12.07 -15.42
N ARG A 153 4.82 11.37 -15.79
CA ARG A 153 3.51 11.96 -16.09
C ARG A 153 2.81 12.46 -14.83
N LEU A 154 2.89 11.69 -13.75
CA LEU A 154 2.21 12.00 -12.48
C LEU A 154 2.98 13.01 -11.65
N LEU A 155 4.28 12.87 -11.51
CA LEU A 155 5.17 13.61 -10.61
C LEU A 155 4.66 13.62 -9.14
N LEU A 156 5.50 13.96 -8.22
CA LEU A 156 5.11 14.26 -6.84
C LEU A 156 4.50 15.66 -6.77
N ARG A 157 3.46 15.84 -5.96
CA ARG A 157 2.78 17.14 -5.82
C ARG A 157 3.20 17.83 -4.53
N PRO A 158 3.81 19.05 -4.56
CA PRO A 158 4.30 19.76 -3.36
C PRO A 158 3.22 20.00 -2.31
N GLY A 159 1.94 20.14 -2.71
CA GLY A 159 0.82 20.30 -1.79
C GLY A 159 0.59 19.10 -0.84
N PHE A 160 1.29 17.99 -1.07
CA PHE A 160 1.17 16.75 -0.29
C PHE A 160 2.50 16.35 0.36
N ASP A 161 3.47 17.26 0.50
CA ASP A 161 4.73 16.99 1.19
C ASP A 161 4.49 16.37 2.57
N GLY A 162 5.19 15.27 2.84
CA GLY A 162 5.00 14.40 4.00
C GLY A 162 4.10 13.17 3.71
N ALA A 163 3.32 13.19 2.60
CA ALA A 163 2.55 12.06 2.07
C ALA A 163 2.55 12.09 0.52
N GLN A 164 3.59 12.64 -0.09
CA GLN A 164 3.74 12.81 -1.53
C GLN A 164 3.82 11.48 -2.27
N ASP A 165 4.40 10.47 -1.67
CA ASP A 165 4.46 9.08 -2.13
C ASP A 165 3.07 8.42 -2.08
N TYR A 166 2.32 8.65 -1.01
CA TYR A 166 0.95 8.15 -0.87
C TYR A 166 0.04 8.76 -1.95
N ASP A 167 0.10 10.07 -2.15
CA ASP A 167 -0.60 10.76 -3.23
C ASP A 167 -0.24 10.20 -4.61
N LEU A 168 1.04 9.92 -4.86
CA LEU A 168 1.52 9.34 -6.10
C LEU A 168 0.91 7.95 -6.33
N VAL A 169 0.95 7.06 -5.34
CA VAL A 169 0.43 5.69 -5.43
C VAL A 169 -1.09 5.70 -5.61
N LEU A 170 -1.82 6.55 -4.89
CA LEU A 170 -3.26 6.70 -5.08
C LEU A 170 -3.60 7.11 -6.51
N ARG A 171 -2.91 8.11 -7.09
CA ARG A 171 -3.12 8.54 -8.47
C ARG A 171 -2.76 7.46 -9.50
N ALA A 172 -1.68 6.71 -9.26
CA ALA A 172 -1.34 5.55 -10.09
C ALA A 172 -2.39 4.45 -10.02
N SER A 173 -3.00 4.24 -8.85
CA SER A 173 -4.05 3.24 -8.64
C SER A 173 -5.38 3.59 -9.32
N ALA A 174 -5.60 4.84 -9.73
CA ALA A 174 -6.80 5.24 -10.48
C ALA A 174 -6.89 4.51 -11.84
N ASP A 175 -5.77 4.33 -12.53
CA ASP A 175 -5.73 3.60 -13.80
C ASP A 175 -6.04 2.10 -13.55
N VAL A 176 -5.49 1.52 -12.49
CA VAL A 176 -5.77 0.12 -12.07
C VAL A 176 -7.25 -0.10 -11.79
N LEU A 177 -7.87 0.84 -11.06
CA LEU A 177 -9.29 0.77 -10.73
C LEU A 177 -10.17 0.85 -11.97
N ARG A 178 -9.88 1.78 -12.88
CA ARG A 178 -10.62 1.95 -14.13
C ARG A 178 -10.57 0.71 -15.01
N ASP A 179 -9.39 0.12 -15.14
CA ASP A 179 -9.11 -0.96 -16.09
C ASP A 179 -9.27 -2.35 -15.44
N LYS A 180 -9.56 -2.41 -14.13
CA LYS A 180 -9.66 -3.64 -13.31
C LYS A 180 -8.41 -4.52 -13.41
N ALA A 181 -7.24 -3.91 -13.47
CA ALA A 181 -5.97 -4.52 -13.82
C ALA A 181 -5.03 -4.60 -12.59
N GLU A 182 -5.46 -5.25 -11.52
CA GLU A 182 -4.68 -5.36 -10.26
C GLU A 182 -3.35 -6.08 -10.46
N GLU A 183 -3.26 -6.99 -11.44
CA GLU A 183 -2.04 -7.70 -11.80
C GLU A 183 -0.90 -6.78 -12.27
N LEU A 184 -1.20 -5.51 -12.58
CA LEU A 184 -0.22 -4.48 -12.91
C LEU A 184 0.48 -3.91 -11.65
N CYS A 185 -0.04 -4.20 -10.47
CA CYS A 185 0.54 -3.84 -9.18
C CYS A 185 1.18 -5.09 -8.57
N VAL A 186 2.49 -5.13 -8.46
CA VAL A 186 3.22 -6.34 -8.09
C VAL A 186 3.82 -6.21 -6.69
N HIS A 187 3.37 -7.06 -5.78
CA HIS A 187 3.98 -7.21 -4.46
C HIS A 187 5.10 -8.26 -4.52
N ILE A 188 6.22 -7.95 -3.90
CA ILE A 188 7.34 -8.86 -3.69
C ILE A 188 7.40 -9.15 -2.19
N PRO A 189 6.97 -10.35 -1.72
CA PRO A 189 6.84 -10.67 -0.31
C PRO A 189 8.21 -10.99 0.33
N LYS A 190 9.11 -10.03 0.24
CA LYS A 190 10.46 -10.05 0.82
C LYS A 190 10.76 -8.68 1.42
N VAL A 191 11.41 -8.67 2.57
CA VAL A 191 11.98 -7.45 3.13
C VAL A 191 13.17 -7.06 2.26
N LEU A 192 13.02 -5.98 1.49
CA LEU A 192 14.06 -5.46 0.59
C LEU A 192 14.51 -4.04 0.94
N TYR A 193 13.88 -3.45 1.93
CA TYR A 193 14.10 -2.08 2.37
C TYR A 193 14.16 -2.01 3.89
N HIS A 194 15.18 -1.34 4.40
CA HIS A 194 15.40 -1.11 5.82
C HIS A 194 15.19 0.36 6.14
N TRP A 195 14.11 0.67 6.83
CA TRP A 195 13.76 2.02 7.24
C TRP A 195 14.48 2.40 8.52
N ARG A 196 15.40 3.37 8.42
CA ARG A 196 16.18 3.83 9.57
C ARG A 196 15.31 4.54 10.60
N CYS A 197 15.40 4.08 11.84
CA CYS A 197 14.74 4.70 12.98
C CYS A 197 15.74 5.48 13.82
N HIS A 198 15.67 6.79 13.78
CA HIS A 198 16.41 7.68 14.66
C HIS A 198 15.44 8.63 15.39
N LYS A 199 15.91 9.34 16.43
CA LYS A 199 15.05 10.16 17.32
C LYS A 199 14.17 11.19 16.61
N GLU A 200 14.59 11.63 15.42
CA GLU A 200 13.87 12.63 14.60
C GLU A 200 13.07 12.00 13.46
N SER A 201 13.16 10.68 13.27
CA SER A 201 12.39 10.00 12.23
C SER A 201 10.91 9.90 12.59
N THR A 202 10.05 9.91 11.58
CA THR A 202 8.59 9.70 11.76
C THR A 202 8.30 8.35 12.40
N ALA A 203 9.16 7.36 12.17
CA ALA A 203 9.04 6.01 12.71
C ALA A 203 9.18 5.96 14.24
N SER A 204 10.06 6.78 14.82
CA SER A 204 10.30 6.81 16.27
C SER A 204 9.44 7.85 17.00
N ASN A 205 8.99 8.91 16.33
CA ASN A 205 8.13 9.95 16.92
C ASN A 205 7.00 10.37 15.94
N PRO A 206 5.93 9.56 15.85
CA PRO A 206 4.79 9.87 14.96
C PRO A 206 4.15 11.24 15.22
N ALA A 207 4.20 11.75 16.45
CA ALA A 207 3.62 13.05 16.80
C ALA A 207 4.42 14.26 16.28
N SER A 208 5.68 14.07 15.84
CA SER A 208 6.54 15.16 15.36
C SER A 208 6.14 15.70 13.98
N LYS A 209 5.41 14.92 13.18
CA LYS A 209 5.05 15.26 11.80
C LYS A 209 3.54 15.15 11.54
N THR A 210 2.73 15.82 12.37
CA THR A 210 1.25 15.83 12.20
C THR A 210 0.82 16.29 10.81
N TYR A 211 1.58 17.19 10.18
CA TYR A 211 1.34 17.67 8.82
C TYR A 211 1.32 16.55 7.78
N ALA A 212 2.11 15.49 7.98
CA ALA A 212 2.15 14.34 7.06
C ALA A 212 0.83 13.55 7.08
N TYR A 213 0.23 13.40 8.26
CA TYR A 213 -1.08 12.73 8.37
C TYR A 213 -2.21 13.57 7.80
N GLU A 214 -2.16 14.89 7.97
CA GLU A 214 -3.08 15.81 7.32
C GLU A 214 -2.92 15.78 5.80
N ALA A 215 -1.69 15.71 5.29
CA ALA A 215 -1.41 15.55 3.87
C ALA A 215 -1.96 14.22 3.33
N GLY A 216 -1.80 13.13 4.07
CA GLY A 216 -2.38 11.82 3.71
C GLY A 216 -3.91 11.85 3.63
N ARG A 217 -4.58 12.51 4.58
CA ARG A 217 -6.04 12.71 4.51
C ARG A 217 -6.44 13.52 3.28
N ARG A 218 -5.75 14.63 3.00
CA ARG A 218 -6.01 15.44 1.80
C ARG A 218 -5.79 14.65 0.52
N ALA A 219 -4.79 13.74 0.48
CA ALA A 219 -4.55 12.87 -0.67
C ALA A 219 -5.75 11.93 -0.92
N LEU A 220 -6.33 11.36 0.14
CA LEU A 220 -7.55 10.55 0.05
C LEU A 220 -8.77 11.36 -0.39
N GLU A 221 -8.95 12.58 0.14
CA GLU A 221 -10.04 13.48 -0.25
C GLU A 221 -9.94 13.86 -1.74
N ASP A 222 -8.73 14.19 -2.20
CA ASP A 222 -8.46 14.53 -3.61
C ASP A 222 -8.68 13.31 -4.52
N PHE A 223 -8.18 12.14 -4.12
CA PHE A 223 -8.42 10.89 -4.85
C PHE A 223 -9.92 10.60 -4.98
N ALA A 224 -10.66 10.61 -3.88
CA ALA A 224 -12.10 10.35 -3.88
C ALA A 224 -12.87 11.35 -4.76
N LYS A 225 -12.52 12.63 -4.69
CA LYS A 225 -13.08 13.68 -5.54
C LYS A 225 -12.84 13.39 -7.03
N ASN A 226 -11.62 12.97 -7.39
CA ASN A 226 -11.28 12.66 -8.79
C ASN A 226 -11.97 11.38 -9.28
N GLN A 227 -12.35 10.46 -8.38
CA GLN A 227 -13.19 9.30 -8.69
C GLN A 227 -14.69 9.66 -8.74
N GLY A 228 -15.08 10.88 -8.40
CA GLY A 228 -16.48 11.31 -8.30
C GLY A 228 -17.22 10.72 -7.09
N TRP A 229 -16.49 10.28 -6.05
CA TRP A 229 -17.08 9.71 -4.85
C TRP A 229 -17.45 10.79 -3.84
N ASN A 230 -18.64 10.66 -3.25
CA ASN A 230 -19.07 11.47 -2.12
C ASN A 230 -18.72 10.73 -0.82
N VAL A 231 -17.67 11.19 -0.16
CA VAL A 231 -17.11 10.52 1.03
C VAL A 231 -16.83 11.50 2.15
N ARG A 232 -16.72 10.96 3.37
CA ARG A 232 -16.12 11.61 4.52
C ARG A 232 -14.93 10.78 4.97
N ILE A 233 -13.76 11.40 5.12
CA ILE A 233 -12.56 10.75 5.63
C ILE A 233 -12.49 11.00 7.15
N HIS A 234 -12.40 9.92 7.90
CA HIS A 234 -12.24 9.94 9.35
C HIS A 234 -10.83 9.50 9.72
N ASP A 235 -10.19 10.21 10.62
CA ASP A 235 -8.99 9.73 11.29
C ASP A 235 -9.36 8.58 12.23
N THR A 236 -8.53 7.56 12.29
CA THR A 236 -8.68 6.50 13.29
C THR A 236 -7.93 6.90 14.58
N ARG A 237 -7.97 6.05 15.60
CA ARG A 237 -7.14 6.24 16.81
C ARG A 237 -5.62 6.08 16.55
N HIS A 238 -5.24 5.61 15.38
CA HIS A 238 -3.87 5.40 14.96
C HIS A 238 -3.51 6.47 13.91
N LEU A 239 -2.43 7.21 14.13
CA LEU A 239 -1.97 8.25 13.22
C LEU A 239 -1.57 7.66 11.85
N GLY A 240 -1.99 8.30 10.78
CA GLY A 240 -1.75 7.82 9.41
C GLY A 240 -2.68 6.69 8.96
N PHE A 241 -3.69 6.38 9.76
CA PHE A 241 -4.72 5.40 9.42
C PHE A 241 -6.10 6.06 9.37
N TYR A 242 -6.84 5.81 8.31
CA TYR A 242 -8.06 6.49 7.96
C TYR A 242 -9.22 5.49 7.77
N ARG A 243 -10.43 6.01 7.79
CA ARG A 243 -11.64 5.31 7.36
C ARG A 243 -12.38 6.17 6.35
N MET A 244 -12.68 5.61 5.20
CA MET A 244 -13.47 6.26 4.16
C MET A 244 -14.95 5.87 4.31
N GLU A 245 -15.78 6.82 4.70
CA GLU A 245 -17.23 6.67 4.78
C GLU A 245 -17.90 7.16 3.50
N PHE A 246 -18.52 6.28 2.74
CA PHE A 246 -19.27 6.62 1.53
C PHE A 246 -20.68 7.09 1.85
N LEU A 247 -21.15 8.16 1.21
CA LEU A 247 -22.44 8.79 1.47
C LEU A 247 -23.33 8.74 0.21
N PRO A 248 -24.51 8.10 0.22
CA PRO A 248 -25.10 7.40 1.38
C PRO A 248 -24.51 6.01 1.66
N ASP A 249 -23.94 5.31 0.67
CA ASP A 249 -23.39 3.96 0.81
C ASP A 249 -22.36 3.67 -0.30
N VAL A 250 -21.41 2.79 0.00
CA VAL A 250 -20.32 2.40 -0.91
C VAL A 250 -20.85 1.72 -2.19
N LEU A 251 -21.86 0.85 -2.07
CA LEU A 251 -22.42 0.12 -3.21
C LEU A 251 -23.12 1.01 -4.23
N SER A 252 -23.58 2.20 -3.80
CA SER A 252 -24.18 3.17 -4.71
C SER A 252 -23.15 3.94 -5.55
N GLN A 253 -21.89 4.00 -5.09
CA GLN A 253 -20.84 4.82 -5.69
C GLN A 253 -19.72 4.02 -6.36
N ARG A 254 -19.36 2.86 -5.77
CA ARG A 254 -18.29 1.99 -6.24
C ARG A 254 -18.85 0.87 -7.12
N LYS A 255 -18.64 0.98 -8.43
CA LYS A 255 -19.09 -0.03 -9.41
C LYS A 255 -18.23 -1.29 -9.44
N ASP A 256 -17.04 -1.23 -8.87
CA ASP A 256 -16.09 -2.34 -8.73
C ASP A 256 -16.41 -3.24 -7.53
N ILE A 257 -17.29 -2.83 -6.61
CA ILE A 257 -17.66 -3.59 -5.42
C ILE A 257 -18.98 -4.35 -5.65
N ALA A 258 -18.94 -5.68 -5.56
CA ALA A 258 -20.15 -6.51 -5.55
C ALA A 258 -20.82 -6.53 -4.19
N ALA A 259 -20.03 -6.54 -3.13
CA ALA A 259 -20.50 -6.73 -1.77
C ALA A 259 -19.71 -5.93 -0.75
N ALA A 260 -20.40 -5.49 0.31
CA ALA A 260 -19.81 -4.89 1.49
C ALA A 260 -20.31 -5.63 2.73
N ALA A 261 -19.38 -6.12 3.55
CA ALA A 261 -19.65 -6.89 4.76
C ALA A 261 -19.00 -6.26 5.99
N GLY A 262 -19.46 -6.63 7.16
CA GLY A 262 -18.88 -6.25 8.44
C GLY A 262 -18.59 -7.46 9.33
N PRO A 263 -18.16 -7.23 10.58
CA PRO A 263 -17.97 -8.29 11.55
C PRO A 263 -19.30 -8.91 11.96
N LEU A 264 -19.28 -10.20 12.28
CA LEU A 264 -20.36 -10.90 12.95
C LEU A 264 -20.51 -10.42 14.40
N PRO A 265 -21.66 -10.69 15.06
CA PRO A 265 -21.86 -10.36 16.47
C PRO A 265 -20.72 -10.89 17.35
N SER A 266 -20.18 -10.03 18.19
CA SER A 266 -19.07 -10.38 19.07
C SER A 266 -19.51 -11.34 20.17
N VAL A 267 -18.70 -12.37 20.44
CA VAL A 267 -18.94 -13.30 21.54
C VAL A 267 -17.87 -13.08 22.61
N LYS A 268 -18.31 -12.83 23.85
CA LYS A 268 -17.43 -12.60 25.02
C LYS A 268 -16.33 -11.54 24.75
N GLY A 269 -16.69 -10.46 24.03
CA GLY A 269 -15.76 -9.36 23.70
C GLY A 269 -14.66 -9.72 22.68
N LYS A 270 -14.74 -10.88 22.04
CA LYS A 270 -13.83 -11.28 20.96
C LYS A 270 -14.39 -10.90 19.60
N LEU A 271 -13.53 -10.46 18.71
CA LEU A 271 -13.88 -10.17 17.33
C LEU A 271 -14.19 -11.47 16.60
N ILE A 272 -15.32 -11.50 15.91
CA ILE A 272 -15.66 -12.50 14.91
C ILE A 272 -15.71 -11.74 13.58
N SER A 273 -14.59 -11.76 12.85
CA SER A 273 -14.45 -10.91 11.66
C SER A 273 -15.42 -11.28 10.54
N GLY A 274 -15.74 -12.56 10.42
CA GLY A 274 -16.45 -13.07 9.25
C GLY A 274 -15.61 -13.06 7.97
N ILE A 275 -14.29 -12.81 8.05
CA ILE A 275 -13.37 -12.93 6.92
C ILE A 275 -12.81 -14.35 6.92
N TYR A 276 -12.86 -15.02 5.78
CA TYR A 276 -12.35 -16.38 5.63
C TYR A 276 -11.22 -16.42 4.61
N ASP A 277 -10.05 -16.87 5.07
CA ASP A 277 -8.90 -17.15 4.23
C ASP A 277 -8.84 -18.64 3.92
N THR A 278 -8.67 -19.00 2.65
CA THR A 278 -8.53 -20.39 2.22
C THR A 278 -7.10 -20.61 1.73
N ASP A 279 -6.41 -21.60 2.31
CA ASP A 279 -5.05 -21.95 1.89
C ASP A 279 -5.05 -22.77 0.58
N ARG A 280 -3.86 -23.03 0.04
CA ARG A 280 -3.69 -23.80 -1.20
C ARG A 280 -4.18 -25.24 -1.09
N GLN A 281 -4.37 -25.76 0.12
CA GLN A 281 -4.85 -27.11 0.41
C GLN A 281 -6.39 -27.14 0.59
N GLY A 282 -7.04 -25.96 0.56
CA GLY A 282 -8.49 -25.81 0.75
C GLY A 282 -8.94 -25.70 2.20
N ASN A 283 -8.01 -25.62 3.16
CA ASN A 283 -8.36 -25.37 4.56
C ASN A 283 -8.77 -23.91 4.75
N THR A 284 -9.88 -23.72 5.44
CA THR A 284 -10.44 -22.39 5.70
C THR A 284 -10.20 -21.97 7.13
N LYS A 285 -9.72 -20.74 7.33
CA LYS A 285 -9.46 -20.13 8.62
C LYS A 285 -10.11 -18.75 8.69
N MET A 286 -10.76 -18.46 9.82
CA MET A 286 -11.25 -17.10 10.06
C MET A 286 -10.09 -16.17 10.40
N ARG A 287 -9.93 -15.10 9.63
CA ARG A 287 -8.95 -14.03 9.87
C ARG A 287 -9.29 -13.32 11.20
N TYR A 288 -8.28 -12.93 11.95
CA TYR A 288 -8.41 -12.24 13.25
C TYR A 288 -9.13 -13.04 14.36
N GLN A 289 -9.22 -14.36 14.21
CA GLN A 289 -9.87 -15.21 15.20
C GLN A 289 -9.22 -15.09 16.59
N GLY A 290 -10.04 -14.84 17.59
CA GLY A 290 -9.60 -14.78 18.99
C GLY A 290 -9.06 -13.42 19.45
N LEU A 291 -8.92 -12.43 18.56
CA LEU A 291 -8.56 -11.07 18.96
C LEU A 291 -9.67 -10.45 19.84
N ARG A 292 -9.27 -9.63 20.79
CA ARG A 292 -10.24 -8.76 21.49
C ARG A 292 -10.73 -7.70 20.51
N ARG A 293 -12.01 -7.32 20.57
CA ARG A 293 -12.59 -6.30 19.70
C ARG A 293 -11.88 -4.93 19.81
N SER A 294 -11.24 -4.66 20.95
CA SER A 294 -10.45 -3.43 21.16
C SER A 294 -9.03 -3.50 20.59
N PHE A 295 -8.55 -4.67 20.14
CA PHE A 295 -7.21 -4.85 19.62
C PHE A 295 -7.21 -4.73 18.10
N SER A 296 -6.32 -3.90 17.58
CA SER A 296 -6.28 -3.57 16.15
C SER A 296 -5.56 -4.61 15.27
N GLY A 297 -4.93 -5.61 15.88
CA GLY A 297 -4.19 -6.63 15.14
C GLY A 297 -2.86 -6.14 14.55
N TYR A 298 -2.20 -7.03 13.80
CA TYR A 298 -0.96 -6.73 13.09
C TYR A 298 -1.19 -5.59 12.09
N MET A 299 -0.33 -4.57 12.11
CA MET A 299 -0.43 -3.37 11.29
C MET A 299 -1.84 -2.73 11.31
N HIS A 300 -2.53 -2.84 12.44
CA HIS A 300 -3.89 -2.33 12.68
C HIS A 300 -4.97 -2.87 11.73
N ARG A 301 -4.69 -3.90 10.94
CA ARG A 301 -5.58 -4.42 9.87
C ARG A 301 -6.95 -4.89 10.37
N ALA A 302 -7.09 -5.27 11.65
CA ALA A 302 -8.38 -5.70 12.21
C ALA A 302 -9.38 -4.55 12.45
N VAL A 303 -8.97 -3.30 12.24
CA VAL A 303 -9.82 -2.11 12.38
C VAL A 303 -9.83 -1.23 11.10
N LEU A 304 -9.31 -1.75 9.99
CA LEU A 304 -9.22 -1.04 8.71
C LEU A 304 -10.15 -1.67 7.68
N GLN A 305 -10.65 -0.83 6.78
CA GLN A 305 -11.33 -1.29 5.57
C GLN A 305 -10.33 -2.01 4.66
N GLN A 306 -10.76 -3.09 4.03
CA GLN A 306 -9.90 -3.88 3.15
C GLN A 306 -10.71 -4.72 2.18
N ASP A 307 -10.16 -5.00 1.01
CA ASP A 307 -10.65 -6.04 0.13
C ASP A 307 -10.36 -7.41 0.73
N VAL A 308 -11.31 -8.32 0.61
CA VAL A 308 -11.16 -9.68 1.13
C VAL A 308 -11.58 -10.71 0.08
N GLU A 309 -10.99 -11.90 0.16
CA GLU A 309 -11.40 -12.99 -0.73
C GLU A 309 -12.80 -13.48 -0.40
N THR A 310 -13.09 -13.61 0.87
CA THR A 310 -14.38 -14.10 1.36
C THR A 310 -14.79 -13.36 2.63
N ALA A 311 -16.01 -12.83 2.62
CA ALA A 311 -16.69 -12.34 3.80
C ALA A 311 -17.97 -13.15 4.07
N ASP A 312 -18.39 -13.19 5.34
CA ASP A 312 -19.60 -13.92 5.73
C ASP A 312 -20.85 -13.26 5.15
N ILE A 313 -21.61 -14.02 4.37
CA ILE A 313 -22.79 -13.50 3.68
C ILE A 313 -23.93 -13.07 4.63
N ARG A 314 -23.91 -13.50 5.87
CA ARG A 314 -24.93 -13.11 6.89
C ARG A 314 -24.80 -11.64 7.32
N THR A 315 -23.63 -11.01 7.08
CA THR A 315 -23.40 -9.58 7.35
C THR A 315 -23.26 -8.75 6.06
N MET A 316 -23.52 -9.39 4.92
CA MET A 316 -23.22 -8.83 3.60
C MET A 316 -24.42 -8.03 3.08
N GLN A 317 -24.15 -6.88 2.51
CA GLN A 317 -25.02 -6.20 1.56
C GLN A 317 -24.38 -6.25 0.19
N VAL A 318 -25.18 -6.37 -0.85
CA VAL A 318 -24.66 -6.54 -2.22
C VAL A 318 -25.22 -5.48 -3.17
N SER A 319 -24.50 -5.24 -4.26
CA SER A 319 -25.03 -4.43 -5.36
C SER A 319 -26.27 -5.11 -5.98
N PRO A 320 -27.22 -4.35 -6.56
CA PRO A 320 -28.53 -4.87 -6.98
C PRO A 320 -28.47 -6.11 -7.87
N GLN A 321 -27.47 -6.23 -8.72
CA GLN A 321 -27.29 -7.38 -9.61
C GLN A 321 -27.01 -8.70 -8.88
N TRP A 322 -26.49 -8.65 -7.64
CA TRP A 322 -26.15 -9.81 -6.82
C TRP A 322 -27.22 -10.14 -5.77
N GLN A 323 -28.29 -9.35 -5.67
CA GLN A 323 -29.30 -9.52 -4.61
C GLN A 323 -29.97 -10.89 -4.69
N SER A 324 -30.41 -11.33 -5.87
CA SER A 324 -31.03 -12.66 -6.03
C SER A 324 -30.10 -13.81 -5.67
N ALA A 325 -28.80 -13.68 -5.98
CA ALA A 325 -27.80 -14.68 -5.63
C ALA A 325 -27.58 -14.74 -4.08
N LEU A 326 -27.54 -13.59 -3.43
CA LEU A 326 -27.46 -13.51 -1.96
C LEU A 326 -28.68 -14.13 -1.30
N ASP A 327 -29.90 -13.79 -1.74
CA ASP A 327 -31.15 -14.31 -1.19
C ASP A 327 -31.20 -15.83 -1.29
N HIS A 328 -30.81 -16.39 -2.45
CA HIS A 328 -30.73 -17.83 -2.64
C HIS A 328 -29.67 -18.49 -1.74
N ALA A 329 -28.50 -17.86 -1.57
CA ALA A 329 -27.44 -18.35 -0.70
C ALA A 329 -27.89 -18.35 0.79
N LEU A 330 -28.55 -17.29 1.22
CA LEU A 330 -29.12 -17.19 2.58
C LEU A 330 -30.23 -18.24 2.80
N GLN A 331 -31.05 -18.53 1.79
CA GLN A 331 -32.05 -19.58 1.87
C GLN A 331 -31.43 -20.97 2.05
N LYS A 332 -30.35 -21.29 1.31
CA LYS A 332 -29.60 -22.54 1.52
C LYS A 332 -29.09 -22.69 2.95
N ILE A 333 -28.58 -21.62 3.54
CA ILE A 333 -28.14 -21.64 4.95
C ILE A 333 -29.32 -21.96 5.89
N ARG A 334 -30.49 -21.36 5.66
CA ARG A 334 -31.71 -21.68 6.44
C ARG A 334 -32.14 -23.14 6.30
N GLU A 335 -31.84 -23.76 5.17
CA GLU A 335 -32.09 -25.17 4.87
C GLU A 335 -30.98 -26.11 5.39
N GLY A 336 -29.97 -25.57 6.07
CA GLY A 336 -28.94 -26.36 6.75
C GLY A 336 -27.59 -26.41 6.02
N ALA A 337 -27.38 -25.64 4.95
CA ALA A 337 -26.07 -25.56 4.31
C ALA A 337 -25.04 -24.85 5.24
N ASP A 338 -23.78 -25.24 5.12
CA ASP A 338 -22.67 -24.60 5.86
C ASP A 338 -22.49 -23.13 5.46
N PRO A 339 -22.63 -22.19 6.40
CA PRO A 339 -22.49 -20.76 6.13
C PRO A 339 -21.13 -20.38 5.53
N ILE A 340 -20.05 -21.03 5.97
CA ILE A 340 -18.68 -20.71 5.51
C ILE A 340 -18.52 -21.13 4.04
N GLN A 341 -18.88 -22.37 3.71
CA GLN A 341 -18.79 -22.87 2.35
C GLN A 341 -19.71 -22.10 1.37
N THR A 342 -20.91 -21.73 1.85
CA THR A 342 -21.84 -20.93 1.07
C THR A 342 -21.26 -19.52 0.81
N SER A 343 -20.62 -18.90 1.82
CA SER A 343 -19.94 -17.61 1.66
C SER A 343 -18.79 -17.68 0.67
N ILE A 344 -17.94 -18.71 0.78
CA ILE A 344 -16.81 -18.93 -0.14
C ILE A 344 -17.32 -19.05 -1.59
N HIS A 345 -18.39 -19.82 -1.80
CA HIS A 345 -18.95 -20.03 -3.14
C HIS A 345 -19.42 -18.70 -3.75
N LEU A 346 -20.27 -17.95 -3.05
CA LEU A 346 -20.82 -16.70 -3.57
C LEU A 346 -19.74 -15.66 -3.81
N CYS A 347 -18.81 -15.49 -2.87
CA CYS A 347 -17.69 -14.55 -3.01
C CYS A 347 -16.79 -14.90 -4.20
N LYS A 348 -16.55 -16.20 -4.42
CA LYS A 348 -15.77 -16.67 -5.57
C LYS A 348 -16.45 -16.34 -6.90
N GLU A 349 -17.77 -16.45 -7.00
CA GLU A 349 -18.52 -16.07 -8.21
C GLU A 349 -18.39 -14.55 -8.47
N MET A 350 -18.58 -13.71 -7.45
CA MET A 350 -18.40 -12.26 -7.58
C MET A 350 -16.99 -11.90 -8.06
N ARG A 351 -15.96 -12.53 -7.50
CA ARG A 351 -14.58 -12.28 -7.87
C ARG A 351 -14.22 -12.76 -9.27
N LYS A 352 -14.80 -13.88 -9.74
CA LYS A 352 -14.61 -14.35 -11.13
C LYS A 352 -15.12 -13.35 -12.16
N GLU A 353 -16.14 -12.57 -11.82
CA GLU A 353 -16.65 -11.48 -12.66
C GLU A 353 -15.86 -10.17 -12.48
N GLY A 354 -14.74 -10.19 -11.75
CA GLY A 354 -13.85 -9.04 -11.54
C GLY A 354 -14.35 -8.02 -10.52
N PHE A 355 -15.24 -8.44 -9.60
CA PHE A 355 -15.70 -7.57 -8.51
C PHE A 355 -14.88 -7.79 -7.24
N ARG A 356 -14.81 -6.74 -6.42
CA ARG A 356 -14.23 -6.76 -5.08
C ARG A 356 -15.30 -6.99 -4.01
N ILE A 357 -14.84 -7.47 -2.86
CA ILE A 357 -15.64 -7.64 -1.65
C ILE A 357 -15.01 -6.78 -0.57
N LEU A 358 -15.68 -5.71 -0.19
CA LEU A 358 -15.22 -4.81 0.86
C LEU A 358 -15.60 -5.37 2.23
N TRP A 359 -14.62 -5.46 3.13
CA TRP A 359 -14.87 -5.64 4.55
C TRP A 359 -14.63 -4.32 5.30
N ASP A 360 -15.65 -3.83 6.01
CA ASP A 360 -15.59 -2.62 6.84
C ASP A 360 -15.87 -2.98 8.31
N PRO A 361 -14.89 -2.84 9.22
CA PRO A 361 -15.06 -3.17 10.64
C PRO A 361 -16.09 -2.31 11.37
N CYS A 362 -16.43 -1.15 10.82
CA CYS A 362 -17.43 -0.23 11.37
C CYS A 362 -18.84 -0.43 10.78
N ARG A 363 -18.98 -1.33 9.79
CA ARG A 363 -20.29 -1.62 9.20
C ARG A 363 -21.17 -2.30 10.26
N LYS A 364 -22.33 -1.71 10.53
CA LYS A 364 -23.32 -2.30 11.42
C LYS A 364 -23.99 -3.47 10.71
N GLU A 365 -24.42 -4.45 11.50
CA GLU A 365 -25.15 -5.63 11.03
C GLU A 365 -26.28 -5.21 10.09
N GLY A 366 -26.28 -5.77 8.89
CA GLY A 366 -27.47 -5.76 8.06
C GLY A 366 -28.53 -6.59 8.79
N THR A 367 -29.60 -5.98 9.24
CA THR A 367 -30.80 -6.70 9.70
C THR A 367 -31.42 -7.35 8.47
N HIS A 368 -31.08 -8.62 8.24
CA HIS A 368 -31.81 -9.49 7.31
C HIS A 368 -32.91 -10.27 8.01
#